data_ff3ae08fe5dcdf981f9705151eb066cb
#
_entry.id   ff3ae08fe5dcdf981f9705151eb066cb
#
_cell.length_a   1.000
_cell.length_b   1.000
_cell.length_c   1.000
_cell.angle_alpha   90.00
_cell.angle_beta   90.00
_cell.angle_gamma   90.00
#
_symmetry.space_group_name_H-M   'P 1'
#
loop_
_entity.id
_entity.type
_entity.pdbx_description
1 polymer ?
#
loop_
_entity_poly.entity_id
_entity_poly.type
_entity_poly.pdbx_seq_one_letter_code
_entity_poly.pdbx_strand_id
1 'polypeptide(L)'
;MMPAGPSSVLGQLLSRFGSEVIVTSPDVLAGISVDHRKLYPGRALALALPRSTSEVAEILKFCNALRIPVVPQGGNTGYCAAGTPDDSGTQLVMSLRRMNRIRSVEPLNNSLVVEAGCILKEIQRAAESVDRYFPLSLGSEGSCTIG
;
A
#
# COMPACT_ATOMS: atom_id res chain seq x y z
N MET A 1 -24.79 -7.86 -19.19
CA MET A 1 -24.62 -8.04 -17.72
C MET A 1 -24.17 -6.69 -17.18
N MET A 2 -25.02 -5.98 -16.46
CA MET A 2 -24.69 -4.64 -15.90
C MET A 2 -23.57 -4.81 -14.87
N PRO A 3 -22.52 -3.97 -14.85
CA PRO A 3 -21.53 -4.00 -13.78
C PRO A 3 -22.24 -3.72 -12.44
N ALA A 4 -21.92 -4.52 -11.43
CA ALA A 4 -22.46 -4.32 -10.10
C ALA A 4 -22.11 -2.90 -9.61
N GLY A 5 -23.09 -2.16 -9.10
CA GLY A 5 -22.86 -0.81 -8.58
C GLY A 5 -21.86 -0.80 -7.41
N PRO A 6 -21.21 0.34 -7.11
CA PRO A 6 -20.16 0.45 -6.10
C PRO A 6 -20.52 -0.16 -4.74
N SER A 7 -21.77 -0.02 -4.30
CA SER A 7 -22.25 -0.60 -3.03
C SER A 7 -22.24 -2.13 -3.02
N SER A 8 -22.51 -2.80 -4.15
CA SER A 8 -22.48 -4.27 -4.21
C SER A 8 -21.05 -4.81 -4.26
N VAL A 9 -20.13 -4.14 -4.95
CA VAL A 9 -18.71 -4.48 -4.98
C VAL A 9 -18.06 -4.28 -3.61
N LEU A 10 -18.35 -3.16 -2.96
CA LEU A 10 -17.86 -2.86 -1.62
C LEU A 10 -18.39 -3.87 -0.60
N GLY A 11 -19.67 -4.24 -0.68
CA GLY A 11 -20.27 -5.26 0.16
C GLY A 11 -19.59 -6.62 0.01
N GLN A 12 -19.24 -7.01 -1.21
CA GLN A 12 -18.53 -8.26 -1.49
C GLN A 12 -17.09 -8.22 -0.95
N LEU A 13 -16.36 -7.10 -1.09
CA LEU A 13 -15.03 -6.90 -0.50
C LEU A 13 -15.07 -7.06 1.02
N LEU A 14 -16.00 -6.37 1.70
CA LEU A 14 -16.16 -6.44 3.15
C LEU A 14 -16.55 -7.84 3.61
N SER A 15 -17.46 -8.50 2.92
CA SER A 15 -17.88 -9.87 3.23
C SER A 15 -16.75 -10.89 3.08
N ARG A 16 -15.88 -10.70 2.08
CA ARG A 16 -14.79 -11.64 1.79
C ARG A 16 -13.57 -11.45 2.68
N PHE A 17 -13.18 -10.20 2.98
CA PHE A 17 -11.90 -9.88 3.62
C PHE A 17 -12.06 -9.23 5.00
N GLY A 18 -13.26 -8.80 5.37
CA GLY A 18 -13.55 -8.16 6.65
C GLY A 18 -13.13 -6.70 6.75
N SER A 19 -13.69 -6.00 7.73
CA SER A 19 -13.38 -4.58 7.99
C SER A 19 -11.96 -4.34 8.56
N GLU A 20 -11.30 -5.38 9.03
CA GLU A 20 -9.92 -5.32 9.48
C GLU A 20 -8.93 -5.15 8.31
N VAL A 21 -9.29 -5.66 7.13
CA VAL A 21 -8.47 -5.59 5.92
C VAL A 21 -8.98 -4.50 4.98
N ILE A 22 -10.30 -4.34 4.85
CA ILE A 22 -10.95 -3.36 3.97
C ILE A 22 -11.47 -2.18 4.80
N VAL A 23 -10.82 -1.04 4.65
CA VAL A 23 -11.17 0.21 5.35
C VAL A 23 -12.02 1.10 4.44
N THR A 24 -13.14 1.59 4.98
CA THR A 24 -14.11 2.42 4.24
C THR A 24 -14.40 3.76 4.93
N SER A 25 -13.67 4.08 6.01
CA SER A 25 -13.83 5.36 6.73
C SER A 25 -13.57 6.54 5.78
N PRO A 26 -14.53 7.47 5.63
CA PRO A 26 -14.38 8.63 4.74
C PRO A 26 -13.11 9.45 5.02
N ASP A 27 -12.79 9.69 6.29
CA ASP A 27 -11.62 10.47 6.68
C ASP A 27 -10.31 9.79 6.26
N VAL A 28 -10.24 8.46 6.41
CA VAL A 28 -9.08 7.67 5.97
C VAL A 28 -8.98 7.71 4.45
N LEU A 29 -10.08 7.49 3.74
CA LEU A 29 -10.11 7.50 2.27
C LEU A 29 -9.73 8.88 1.71
N ALA A 30 -10.21 9.96 2.30
CA ALA A 30 -9.83 11.32 1.88
C ALA A 30 -8.31 11.53 2.00
N GLY A 31 -7.70 11.07 3.09
CA GLY A 31 -6.26 11.23 3.32
C GLY A 31 -5.37 10.45 2.33
N ILE A 32 -5.82 9.27 1.86
CA ILE A 32 -5.03 8.45 0.94
C ILE A 32 -5.35 8.70 -0.54
N SER A 33 -6.40 9.46 -0.82
CA SER A 33 -6.88 9.74 -2.18
C SER A 33 -6.32 11.02 -2.78
N VAL A 34 -5.35 11.65 -2.15
CA VAL A 34 -4.67 12.85 -2.65
C VAL A 34 -3.16 12.63 -2.64
N ASP A 35 -2.47 13.12 -3.66
CA ASP A 35 -1.01 13.05 -3.74
C ASP A 35 -0.32 13.93 -2.68
N HIS A 36 0.97 13.67 -2.46
CA HIS A 36 1.78 14.41 -1.47
C HIS A 36 1.73 15.93 -1.64
N ARG A 37 1.67 16.43 -2.88
CA ARG A 37 1.60 17.87 -3.18
C ARG A 37 0.18 18.44 -3.19
N LYS A 38 -0.84 17.60 -3.00
CA LYS A 38 -2.26 17.94 -3.05
C LYS A 38 -2.71 18.54 -4.38
N LEU A 39 -2.08 18.13 -5.48
CA LEU A 39 -2.39 18.60 -6.83
C LEU A 39 -3.38 17.69 -7.56
N TYR A 40 -3.44 16.42 -7.19
CA TYR A 40 -4.25 15.40 -7.86
C TYR A 40 -5.20 14.74 -6.84
N PRO A 41 -6.32 15.39 -6.52
CA PRO A 41 -7.35 14.78 -5.68
C PRO A 41 -8.04 13.65 -6.45
N GLY A 42 -8.23 12.52 -5.79
CA GLY A 42 -8.97 11.39 -6.33
C GLY A 42 -10.02 10.89 -5.35
N ARG A 43 -10.60 9.73 -5.65
CA ARG A 43 -11.61 9.09 -4.80
C ARG A 43 -11.45 7.56 -4.82
N ALA A 44 -11.03 7.00 -3.71
CA ALA A 44 -10.92 5.55 -3.56
C ALA A 44 -12.28 4.90 -3.29
N LEU A 45 -12.51 3.70 -3.83
CA LEU A 45 -13.61 2.80 -3.44
C LEU A 45 -13.45 2.35 -1.99
N ALA A 46 -12.25 1.91 -1.63
CA ALA A 46 -11.84 1.47 -0.31
C ALA A 46 -10.32 1.42 -0.23
N LEU A 47 -9.79 1.25 1.00
CA LEU A 47 -8.37 0.98 1.25
C LEU A 47 -8.21 -0.46 1.71
N ALA A 48 -7.41 -1.26 1.01
CA ALA A 48 -6.98 -2.59 1.42
C ALA A 48 -5.65 -2.53 2.19
N LEU A 49 -5.60 -3.20 3.35
CA LEU A 49 -4.45 -3.26 4.26
C LEU A 49 -4.04 -4.71 4.53
N PRO A 50 -3.53 -5.45 3.55
CA PRO A 50 -3.09 -6.83 3.75
C PRO A 50 -1.91 -6.92 4.71
N ARG A 51 -1.81 -8.08 5.40
CA ARG A 51 -0.76 -8.40 6.38
C ARG A 51 0.20 -9.47 5.87
N SER A 52 -0.10 -10.07 4.73
CA SER A 52 0.70 -11.16 4.16
C SER A 52 0.62 -11.20 2.63
N THR A 53 1.61 -11.85 2.02
CA THR A 53 1.63 -12.09 0.57
C THR A 53 0.42 -12.89 0.10
N SER A 54 -0.07 -13.83 0.91
CA SER A 54 -1.28 -14.59 0.60
C SER A 54 -2.52 -13.72 0.56
N GLU A 55 -2.69 -12.81 1.53
CA GLU A 55 -3.81 -11.84 1.51
C GLU A 55 -3.73 -10.92 0.29
N VAL A 56 -2.54 -10.42 -0.07
CA VAL A 56 -2.34 -9.64 -1.30
C VAL A 56 -2.81 -10.43 -2.52
N ALA A 57 -2.36 -11.67 -2.65
CA ALA A 57 -2.72 -12.53 -3.78
C ALA A 57 -4.24 -12.78 -3.86
N GLU A 58 -4.90 -13.05 -2.75
CA GLU A 58 -6.35 -13.26 -2.71
C GLU A 58 -7.14 -11.99 -3.05
N ILE A 59 -6.71 -10.82 -2.55
CA ILE A 59 -7.33 -9.54 -2.90
C ILE A 59 -7.17 -9.26 -4.40
N LEU A 60 -5.98 -9.46 -4.95
CA LEU A 60 -5.73 -9.24 -6.38
C LEU A 60 -6.53 -10.21 -7.27
N LYS A 61 -6.64 -11.50 -6.91
CA LYS A 61 -7.50 -12.47 -7.60
C LYS A 61 -8.96 -12.02 -7.59
N PHE A 62 -9.44 -11.57 -6.45
CA PHE A 62 -10.81 -11.07 -6.30
C PHE A 62 -11.04 -9.83 -7.16
N CYS A 63 -10.15 -8.85 -7.09
CA CYS A 63 -10.23 -7.63 -7.88
C CYS A 63 -10.19 -7.93 -9.39
N ASN A 64 -9.31 -8.85 -9.82
CA ASN A 64 -9.23 -9.27 -11.22
C ASN A 64 -10.53 -9.92 -11.71
N ALA A 65 -11.15 -10.80 -10.91
CA ALA A 65 -12.40 -11.46 -11.26
C ALA A 65 -13.57 -10.48 -11.43
N LEU A 66 -13.61 -9.42 -10.62
CA LEU A 66 -14.63 -8.38 -10.67
C LEU A 66 -14.24 -7.13 -11.48
N ARG A 67 -13.06 -7.15 -12.11
CA ARG A 67 -12.53 -6.01 -12.89
C ARG A 67 -12.42 -4.73 -12.06
N ILE A 68 -12.03 -4.84 -10.78
CA ILE A 68 -11.78 -3.71 -9.91
C ILE A 68 -10.32 -3.25 -10.14
N PRO A 69 -10.08 -2.01 -10.59
CA PRO A 69 -8.72 -1.49 -10.69
C PRO A 69 -8.08 -1.36 -9.30
N VAL A 70 -6.80 -1.71 -9.19
CA VAL A 70 -6.04 -1.62 -7.93
C VAL A 70 -4.91 -0.62 -8.09
N VAL A 71 -4.83 0.33 -7.15
CA VAL A 71 -3.76 1.33 -7.07
C VAL A 71 -2.85 0.95 -5.90
N PRO A 72 -1.62 0.47 -6.15
CA PRO A 72 -0.67 0.23 -5.07
C PRO A 72 -0.17 1.56 -4.50
N GLN A 73 -0.13 1.67 -3.16
CA GLN A 73 0.34 2.86 -2.48
C GLN A 73 1.30 2.48 -1.35
N GLY A 74 2.52 3.02 -1.37
CA GLY A 74 3.47 2.97 -0.26
C GLY A 74 3.23 4.11 0.73
N GLY A 75 4.26 4.92 0.99
CA GLY A 75 4.20 6.09 1.88
C GLY A 75 3.49 7.32 1.29
N ASN A 76 2.94 7.23 0.09
CA ASN A 76 2.32 8.35 -0.65
C ASN A 76 3.23 9.57 -0.80
N THR A 77 4.53 9.36 -1.00
CA THR A 77 5.57 10.40 -1.10
C THR A 77 5.95 10.75 -2.54
N GLY A 78 5.37 10.06 -3.52
CA GLY A 78 5.67 10.24 -4.94
C GLY A 78 5.14 11.57 -5.50
N TYR A 79 5.85 12.12 -6.49
CA TYR A 79 5.48 13.40 -7.14
C TYR A 79 4.64 13.22 -8.40
N CYS A 80 4.52 12.00 -8.93
CA CYS A 80 3.81 11.72 -10.18
C CYS A 80 2.37 11.22 -9.97
N ALA A 81 1.84 11.27 -8.74
CA ALA A 81 0.52 10.80 -8.35
C ALA A 81 0.22 9.33 -8.71
N ALA A 82 1.24 8.50 -8.99
CA ALA A 82 1.04 7.11 -9.40
C ALA A 82 0.40 6.23 -8.31
N GLY A 83 0.52 6.61 -7.03
CA GLY A 83 -0.14 5.95 -5.90
C GLY A 83 -1.50 6.55 -5.53
N THR A 84 -2.04 7.46 -6.33
CA THR A 84 -3.30 8.17 -6.05
C THR A 84 -4.41 7.61 -6.96
N PRO A 85 -5.59 7.26 -6.45
CA PRO A 85 -6.71 6.84 -7.29
C PRO A 85 -7.23 8.00 -8.13
N ASP A 86 -7.94 7.69 -9.22
CA ASP A 86 -8.69 8.69 -9.97
C ASP A 86 -9.96 9.14 -9.24
N ASP A 87 -10.76 10.01 -9.85
CA ASP A 87 -11.98 10.57 -9.29
C ASP A 87 -13.23 9.68 -9.45
N SER A 88 -13.10 8.54 -10.12
CA SER A 88 -14.21 7.62 -10.41
C SER A 88 -14.85 7.00 -9.16
N GLY A 89 -14.08 6.83 -8.09
CA GLY A 89 -14.51 6.11 -6.88
C GLY A 89 -14.65 4.61 -7.07
N THR A 90 -14.07 4.05 -8.13
CA THR A 90 -14.14 2.61 -8.44
C THR A 90 -12.85 1.86 -8.14
N GLN A 91 -11.76 2.56 -7.87
CA GLN A 91 -10.44 1.98 -7.64
C GLN A 91 -10.23 1.61 -6.19
N LEU A 92 -9.69 0.40 -5.96
CA LEU A 92 -9.22 -0.04 -4.65
C LEU A 92 -7.78 0.44 -4.45
N VAL A 93 -7.52 1.23 -3.40
CA VAL A 93 -6.14 1.52 -2.99
C VAL A 93 -5.63 0.36 -2.13
N MET A 94 -4.46 -0.19 -2.46
CA MET A 94 -3.81 -1.24 -1.69
C MET A 94 -2.52 -0.71 -1.05
N SER A 95 -2.50 -0.62 0.29
CA SER A 95 -1.31 -0.20 1.02
C SER A 95 -0.67 -1.37 1.76
N LEU A 96 0.62 -1.58 1.51
CA LEU A 96 1.40 -2.67 2.12
C LEU A 96 2.02 -2.29 3.48
N ARG A 97 1.64 -1.15 4.06
CA ARG A 97 2.23 -0.64 5.32
C ARG A 97 2.15 -1.60 6.52
N ARG A 98 1.25 -2.61 6.49
CA ARG A 98 1.17 -3.67 7.51
C ARG A 98 2.15 -4.81 7.27
N MET A 99 2.76 -4.89 6.09
CA MET A 99 3.83 -5.82 5.75
C MET A 99 5.17 -5.10 5.92
N ASN A 100 5.57 -4.86 7.15
CA ASN A 100 6.69 -3.98 7.51
C ASN A 100 7.78 -4.67 8.33
N ARG A 101 7.89 -6.00 8.25
CA ARG A 101 8.93 -6.73 9.00
C ARG A 101 10.24 -6.75 8.25
N ILE A 102 11.33 -6.52 8.97
CA ILE A 102 12.69 -6.88 8.54
C ILE A 102 12.86 -8.37 8.84
N ARG A 103 12.95 -9.20 7.80
CA ARG A 103 12.96 -10.67 7.91
C ARG A 103 14.33 -11.22 8.25
N SER A 104 15.38 -10.68 7.62
CA SER A 104 16.77 -11.00 7.96
C SER A 104 17.69 -9.84 7.62
N VAL A 105 18.82 -9.81 8.32
CA VAL A 105 19.97 -8.94 8.05
C VAL A 105 21.19 -9.85 7.98
N GLU A 106 21.85 -9.88 6.82
CA GLU A 106 22.97 -10.78 6.51
C GLU A 106 24.26 -9.98 6.28
N PRO A 107 25.01 -9.65 7.35
CA PRO A 107 26.20 -8.78 7.23
C PRO A 107 27.30 -9.36 6.33
N LEU A 108 27.42 -10.70 6.28
CA LEU A 108 28.44 -11.38 5.45
C LEU A 108 28.13 -11.26 3.95
N ASN A 109 26.84 -11.20 3.58
CA ASN A 109 26.39 -11.06 2.21
C ASN A 109 26.07 -9.60 1.85
N ASN A 110 26.16 -8.66 2.79
CA ASN A 110 25.73 -7.27 2.63
C ASN A 110 24.30 -7.17 2.10
N SER A 111 23.39 -7.99 2.64
CA SER A 111 21.99 -8.06 2.19
C SER A 111 21.00 -7.99 3.34
N LEU A 112 19.79 -7.50 3.03
CA LEU A 112 18.63 -7.54 3.91
C LEU A 112 17.45 -8.13 3.15
N VAL A 113 16.61 -8.88 3.86
CA VAL A 113 15.30 -9.32 3.37
C VAL A 113 14.24 -8.60 4.17
N VAL A 114 13.45 -7.77 3.51
CA VAL A 114 12.45 -6.91 4.14
C VAL A 114 11.11 -7.01 3.42
N GLU A 115 10.03 -6.75 4.14
CA GLU A 115 8.70 -6.65 3.53
C GLU A 115 8.51 -5.29 2.86
N ALA A 116 7.65 -5.23 1.85
CA ALA A 116 7.47 -4.07 0.98
C ALA A 116 7.02 -2.79 1.70
N GLY A 117 6.32 -2.92 2.83
CA GLY A 117 5.86 -1.79 3.64
C GLY A 117 6.89 -1.28 4.65
N CYS A 118 8.12 -1.81 4.68
CA CYS A 118 9.17 -1.28 5.54
C CYS A 118 9.53 0.15 5.14
N ILE A 119 9.61 1.04 6.14
CA ILE A 119 10.03 2.42 5.95
C ILE A 119 11.54 2.45 5.72
N LEU A 120 12.00 3.25 4.76
CA LEU A 120 13.41 3.34 4.40
C LEU A 120 14.32 3.64 5.60
N LYS A 121 13.92 4.56 6.48
CA LYS A 121 14.66 4.91 7.71
C LYS A 121 14.89 3.71 8.63
N GLU A 122 13.92 2.81 8.74
CA GLU A 122 14.05 1.62 9.57
C GLU A 122 15.03 0.60 8.94
N ILE A 123 15.07 0.52 7.61
CA ILE A 123 16.03 -0.31 6.88
C ILE A 123 17.46 0.22 7.07
N GLN A 124 17.65 1.55 6.97
CA GLN A 124 18.93 2.19 7.24
C GLN A 124 19.44 1.86 8.65
N ARG A 125 18.56 2.02 9.67
CA ARG A 125 18.91 1.68 11.07
C ARG A 125 19.26 0.20 11.26
N ALA A 126 18.55 -0.69 10.58
CA ALA A 126 18.85 -2.12 10.63
C ALA A 126 20.23 -2.44 10.01
N ALA A 127 20.60 -1.77 8.94
CA ALA A 127 21.94 -1.90 8.36
C ALA A 127 23.03 -1.35 9.30
N GLU A 128 22.81 -0.15 9.87
CA GLU A 128 23.72 0.50 10.82
C GLU A 128 23.96 -0.37 12.06
N SER A 129 22.94 -1.08 12.54
CA SER A 129 23.05 -1.94 13.74
C SER A 129 24.04 -3.11 13.58
N VAL A 130 24.43 -3.44 12.36
CA VAL A 130 25.39 -4.49 12.02
C VAL A 130 26.64 -3.94 11.31
N ASP A 131 26.93 -2.66 11.49
CA ASP A 131 28.07 -1.96 10.87
C ASP A 131 28.05 -2.05 9.35
N ARG A 132 26.87 -1.81 8.75
CA ARG A 132 26.64 -1.74 7.30
C ARG A 132 25.87 -0.48 6.94
N TYR A 133 25.98 -0.06 5.70
CA TYR A 133 25.33 1.12 5.17
C TYR A 133 24.34 0.76 4.08
N PHE A 134 23.10 1.23 4.19
CA PHE A 134 22.11 1.13 3.12
C PHE A 134 22.17 2.40 2.26
N PRO A 135 22.69 2.34 1.01
CA PRO A 135 23.15 3.50 0.25
C PRO A 135 22.01 4.22 -0.50
N LEU A 136 20.88 4.40 0.14
CA LEU A 136 19.75 5.16 -0.40
C LEU A 136 19.36 6.24 0.60
N SER A 137 19.42 7.50 0.19
CA SER A 137 18.97 8.65 0.98
C SER A 137 17.97 9.46 0.18
N LEU A 138 16.82 9.73 0.78
CA LEU A 138 15.73 10.49 0.20
C LEU A 138 15.19 11.49 1.22
N GLY A 139 14.68 12.63 0.78
CA GLY A 139 14.01 13.60 1.66
C GLY A 139 12.79 13.02 2.40
N SER A 140 12.21 11.95 1.86
CA SER A 140 11.04 11.25 2.43
C SER A 140 11.40 9.96 3.19
N GLU A 141 12.67 9.73 3.55
CA GLU A 141 13.14 8.46 4.16
C GLU A 141 12.37 8.01 5.40
N GLY A 142 11.78 8.95 6.15
CA GLY A 142 10.93 8.67 7.31
C GLY A 142 9.49 8.26 6.98
N SER A 143 9.09 8.29 5.71
CA SER A 143 7.71 8.02 5.28
C SER A 143 7.61 7.09 4.06
N CYS A 144 8.59 7.13 3.14
CA CYS A 144 8.59 6.26 1.98
C CYS A 144 8.85 4.80 2.40
N THR A 145 8.22 3.87 1.68
CA THR A 145 8.42 2.44 1.84
C THR A 145 9.32 1.89 0.75
N ILE A 146 9.93 0.74 1.00
CA ILE A 146 10.88 0.13 0.07
C ILE A 146 10.21 -0.50 -1.15
N GLY A 147 8.94 -0.86 -1.05
CA GLY A 147 8.17 -1.48 -2.12
C GLY A 147 6.96 -0.70 -2.55
#